data_3364a4481b865fc6385d8cb425f11a87
#
_entry.id   3364a4481b865fc6385d8cb425f11a87
#
_cell.length_a   1.000
_cell.length_b   1.000
_cell.length_c   1.000
_cell.angle_alpha   90.00
_cell.angle_beta   90.00
_cell.angle_gamma   90.00
#
_symmetry.space_group_name_H-M   'P 1'
#
loop_
_entity.id
_entity.type
_entity.pdbx_description
1 polymer ?
#
loop_
_entity_poly.entity_id
_entity_poly.type
_entity_poly.pdbx_seq_one_letter_code
_entity_poly.pdbx_strand_id
1 'polypeptide(L)'
;MILSILGVVLFCYWMAWRFYAPFLERLLDVNGARPTAAVMKNDGKDFLPTKSYVLFAHHFAAIAGAGPIVGPTLAMIYGFLPALIWVVAGAILLGGVHDMVTLFISSREEGRSVADIARVYLGNGGYILIVSFLVIGLVMITATFLNLSVTALTSMYPATKVGMASPSPESIQASLALPPDKM
;
A
#
# COMPACT_ATOMS: atom_id res chain seq x y z
N MET A 1 -16.19 -8.84 -20.08
CA MET A 1 -16.21 -7.60 -19.29
C MET A 1 -15.00 -7.47 -18.37
N ILE A 2 -14.74 -8.37 -17.41
CA ILE A 2 -13.57 -8.27 -16.48
C ILE A 2 -12.24 -8.26 -17.24
N LEU A 3 -12.07 -9.16 -18.21
CA LEU A 3 -10.85 -9.26 -19.01
C LEU A 3 -10.59 -7.99 -19.85
N SER A 4 -11.64 -7.35 -20.34
CA SER A 4 -11.52 -6.08 -21.09
C SER A 4 -11.09 -4.94 -20.19
N ILE A 5 -11.62 -4.87 -18.96
CA ILE A 5 -11.21 -3.87 -17.95
C ILE A 5 -9.75 -4.08 -17.58
N LEU A 6 -9.37 -5.32 -17.29
CA LEU A 6 -7.98 -5.67 -16.99
C LEU A 6 -7.04 -5.26 -18.13
N GLY A 7 -7.42 -5.54 -19.38
CA GLY A 7 -6.66 -5.13 -20.56
C GLY A 7 -6.46 -3.61 -20.65
N VAL A 8 -7.51 -2.83 -20.41
CA VAL A 8 -7.43 -1.35 -20.39
C VAL A 8 -6.52 -0.86 -19.27
N VAL A 9 -6.64 -1.40 -18.06
CA VAL A 9 -5.80 -1.03 -16.91
C VAL A 9 -4.33 -1.33 -17.18
N LEU A 10 -4.03 -2.53 -17.66
CA LEU A 10 -2.65 -2.92 -18.03
C LEU A 10 -2.09 -2.03 -19.14
N PHE A 11 -2.92 -1.66 -20.14
CA PHE A 11 -2.52 -0.74 -21.19
C PHE A 11 -2.23 0.66 -20.63
N CYS A 12 -3.03 1.17 -19.69
CA CYS A 12 -2.76 2.45 -19.02
C CYS A 12 -1.43 2.44 -18.24
N TYR A 13 -1.14 1.36 -17.51
CA TYR A 13 0.14 1.22 -16.81
C TYR A 13 1.31 1.06 -17.78
N TRP A 14 1.13 0.33 -18.89
CA TRP A 14 2.16 0.22 -19.92
C TRP A 14 2.45 1.58 -20.56
N MET A 15 1.42 2.37 -20.87
CA MET A 15 1.55 3.75 -21.36
C MET A 15 2.29 4.64 -20.37
N ALA A 16 1.94 4.56 -19.07
CA ALA A 16 2.60 5.31 -18.04
C ALA A 16 4.08 4.93 -17.92
N TRP A 17 4.40 3.64 -17.90
CA TRP A 17 5.78 3.17 -17.90
C TRP A 17 6.55 3.61 -19.15
N ARG A 18 5.94 3.56 -20.34
CA ARG A 18 6.64 3.86 -21.60
C ARG A 18 6.88 5.34 -21.85
N PHE A 19 5.96 6.19 -21.40
CA PHE A 19 5.99 7.62 -21.71
C PHE A 19 6.15 8.52 -20.47
N TYR A 20 5.40 8.21 -19.42
CA TYR A 20 5.37 9.07 -18.24
C TYR A 20 6.59 8.87 -17.34
N ALA A 21 7.05 7.65 -17.13
CA ALA A 21 8.25 7.40 -16.34
C ALA A 21 9.50 8.06 -16.94
N PRO A 22 9.81 7.94 -18.26
CA PRO A 22 10.94 8.65 -18.86
C PRO A 22 10.82 10.19 -18.84
N PHE A 23 9.61 10.71 -18.85
CA PHE A 23 9.37 12.15 -18.67
C PHE A 23 9.79 12.58 -17.25
N LEU A 24 9.39 11.85 -16.22
CA LEU A 24 9.78 12.10 -14.84
C LEU A 24 11.29 11.95 -14.62
N GLU A 25 11.91 10.94 -15.22
CA GLU A 25 13.36 10.72 -15.16
C GLU A 25 14.12 11.94 -15.71
N ARG A 26 13.68 12.49 -16.84
CA ARG A 26 14.26 13.70 -17.43
C ARG A 26 14.02 14.93 -16.57
N LEU A 27 12.83 15.07 -16.00
CA LEU A 27 12.46 16.21 -15.14
C LEU A 27 13.33 16.24 -13.86
N LEU A 28 13.62 15.05 -13.30
CA LEU A 28 14.44 14.90 -12.10
C LEU A 28 15.95 14.85 -12.38
N ASP A 29 16.35 14.90 -13.65
CA ASP A 29 17.76 14.72 -14.06
C ASP A 29 18.38 13.45 -13.45
N VAL A 30 17.68 12.31 -13.62
CA VAL A 30 18.14 11.03 -13.09
C VAL A 30 19.35 10.55 -13.88
N ASN A 31 20.50 10.53 -13.24
CA ASN A 31 21.74 10.03 -13.82
C ASN A 31 22.12 8.66 -13.22
N GLY A 32 21.91 7.61 -13.98
CA GLY A 32 22.21 6.24 -13.56
C GLY A 32 23.71 5.93 -13.40
N ALA A 33 24.59 6.77 -13.92
CA ALA A 33 26.03 6.64 -13.75
C ALA A 33 26.54 7.16 -12.39
N ARG A 34 25.72 7.93 -11.68
CA ARG A 34 26.08 8.46 -10.36
C ARG A 34 25.98 7.36 -9.31
N PRO A 35 27.08 7.02 -8.61
CA PRO A 35 27.05 5.98 -7.59
C PRO A 35 26.15 6.38 -6.41
N THR A 36 25.42 5.42 -5.86
CA THR A 36 24.58 5.63 -4.67
C THR A 36 25.41 5.62 -3.39
N ALA A 37 24.85 6.12 -2.30
CA ALA A 37 25.49 6.09 -0.97
C ALA A 37 25.89 4.65 -0.55
N ALA A 38 25.07 3.67 -0.87
CA ALA A 38 25.37 2.26 -0.60
C ALA A 38 26.65 1.76 -1.28
N VAL A 39 27.03 2.33 -2.43
CA VAL A 39 28.27 1.98 -3.13
C VAL A 39 29.44 2.80 -2.57
N MET A 40 29.24 4.10 -2.31
CA MET A 40 30.32 5.00 -1.87
C MET A 40 30.70 4.82 -0.40
N LYS A 41 29.72 4.53 0.46
CA LYS A 41 29.88 4.47 1.93
C LYS A 41 29.70 3.05 2.48
N ASN A 42 29.90 2.03 1.66
CA ASN A 42 29.71 0.63 2.05
C ASN A 42 30.44 0.31 3.36
N ASP A 43 29.70 0.17 4.44
CA ASP A 43 30.19 -0.16 5.79
C ASP A 43 29.84 -1.60 6.22
N GLY A 44 29.13 -2.32 5.35
CA GLY A 44 28.68 -3.68 5.63
C GLY A 44 27.52 -3.80 6.61
N LYS A 45 26.94 -2.69 7.05
CA LYS A 45 25.80 -2.64 8.00
C LYS A 45 24.67 -1.76 7.47
N ASP A 46 24.87 -0.44 7.46
CA ASP A 46 23.85 0.53 7.10
C ASP A 46 23.84 0.83 5.59
N PHE A 47 25.01 0.76 4.95
CA PHE A 47 25.19 1.00 3.53
C PHE A 47 25.66 -0.27 2.81
N LEU A 48 24.69 -1.06 2.35
CA LEU A 48 24.94 -2.31 1.63
C LEU A 48 24.45 -2.22 0.19
N PRO A 49 25.32 -2.40 -0.81
CA PRO A 49 24.90 -2.55 -2.19
C PRO A 49 24.01 -3.80 -2.32
N THR A 50 22.74 -3.60 -2.60
CA THR A 50 21.73 -4.65 -2.66
C THR A 50 21.30 -4.90 -4.10
N LYS A 51 21.01 -6.15 -4.45
CA LYS A 51 20.56 -6.53 -5.79
C LYS A 51 19.18 -5.91 -6.08
N SER A 52 18.98 -5.40 -7.29
CA SER A 52 17.78 -4.66 -7.69
C SER A 52 16.47 -5.42 -7.43
N TYR A 53 16.45 -6.75 -7.62
CA TYR A 53 15.24 -7.54 -7.37
C TYR A 53 14.87 -7.61 -5.87
N VAL A 54 15.86 -7.56 -4.97
CA VAL A 54 15.63 -7.54 -3.52
C VAL A 54 15.06 -6.18 -3.11
N LEU A 55 15.64 -5.10 -3.64
CA LEU A 55 15.11 -3.73 -3.43
C LEU A 55 13.68 -3.60 -3.93
N PHE A 56 13.42 -4.12 -5.14
CA PHE A 56 12.07 -4.13 -5.70
C PHE A 56 11.08 -4.91 -4.81
N ALA A 57 11.45 -6.12 -4.38
CA ALA A 57 10.59 -6.93 -3.52
C ALA A 57 10.32 -6.25 -2.17
N HIS A 58 11.32 -5.61 -1.58
CA HIS A 58 11.17 -4.87 -0.33
C HIS A 58 10.27 -3.64 -0.49
N HIS A 59 10.48 -2.86 -1.53
CA HIS A 59 9.64 -1.69 -1.84
C HIS A 59 8.20 -2.10 -2.14
N PHE A 60 8.00 -3.14 -2.94
CA PHE A 60 6.68 -3.70 -3.22
C PHE A 60 5.97 -4.17 -1.95
N ALA A 61 6.67 -4.89 -1.06
CA ALA A 61 6.10 -5.35 0.21
C ALA A 61 5.70 -4.20 1.14
N ALA A 62 6.45 -3.08 1.12
CA ALA A 62 6.11 -1.90 1.89
C ALA A 62 4.83 -1.19 1.37
N ILE A 63 4.62 -1.18 0.06
CA ILE A 63 3.43 -0.58 -0.58
C ILE A 63 2.23 -1.51 -0.49
N ALA A 64 2.41 -2.83 -0.69
CA ALA A 64 1.35 -3.83 -0.75
C ALA A 64 0.72 -4.15 0.63
N GLY A 65 0.52 -3.14 1.45
CA GLY A 65 -0.18 -3.24 2.73
C GLY A 65 -1.71 -3.32 2.58
N ALA A 66 -2.42 -3.21 3.69
CA ALA A 66 -3.88 -3.26 3.71
C ALA A 66 -4.54 -2.03 3.02
N GLY A 67 -3.85 -0.88 2.94
CA GLY A 67 -4.36 0.33 2.29
C GLY A 67 -4.81 0.11 0.84
N PRO A 68 -3.98 -0.46 -0.04
CA PRO A 68 -4.35 -0.77 -1.42
C PRO A 68 -5.52 -1.74 -1.60
N ILE A 69 -5.85 -2.51 -0.58
CA ILE A 69 -7.02 -3.41 -0.59
C ILE A 69 -8.26 -2.67 -0.10
N VAL A 70 -8.14 -2.02 1.06
CA VAL A 70 -9.26 -1.36 1.74
C VAL A 70 -9.68 -0.08 1.02
N GLY A 71 -8.73 0.72 0.53
CA GLY A 71 -9.01 1.98 -0.16
C GLY A 71 -9.90 1.81 -1.37
N PRO A 72 -9.53 1.00 -2.37
CA PRO A 72 -10.38 0.71 -3.51
C PRO A 72 -11.73 0.08 -3.13
N THR A 73 -11.76 -0.81 -2.14
CA THR A 73 -13.01 -1.43 -1.67
C THR A 73 -13.98 -0.39 -1.11
N LEU A 74 -13.50 0.55 -0.30
CA LEU A 74 -14.32 1.65 0.20
C LEU A 74 -14.73 2.62 -0.92
N ALA A 75 -13.84 2.89 -1.88
CA ALA A 75 -14.15 3.75 -3.01
C ALA A 75 -15.31 3.23 -3.87
N MET A 76 -15.55 1.91 -3.86
CA MET A 76 -16.69 1.30 -4.57
C MET A 76 -18.06 1.79 -4.09
N ILE A 77 -18.15 2.39 -2.89
CA ILE A 77 -19.37 3.04 -2.39
C ILE A 77 -19.82 4.17 -3.34
N TYR A 78 -18.87 4.84 -3.99
CA TYR A 78 -19.12 5.92 -4.95
C TYR A 78 -19.41 5.41 -6.38
N GLY A 79 -19.42 4.11 -6.57
CA GLY A 79 -19.62 3.43 -7.85
C GLY A 79 -18.34 2.87 -8.46
N PHE A 80 -18.52 1.83 -9.28
CA PHE A 80 -17.38 1.09 -9.87
C PHE A 80 -16.52 1.97 -10.80
N LEU A 81 -17.15 2.71 -11.71
CA LEU A 81 -16.41 3.48 -12.71
C LEU A 81 -15.60 4.65 -12.11
N PRO A 82 -16.16 5.51 -11.25
CA PRO A 82 -15.40 6.53 -10.55
C PRO A 82 -14.23 5.95 -9.73
N ALA A 83 -14.49 4.86 -9.00
CA ALA A 83 -13.46 4.18 -8.21
C ALA A 83 -12.32 3.65 -9.10
N LEU A 84 -12.64 2.99 -10.21
CA LEU A 84 -11.65 2.47 -11.15
C LEU A 84 -10.78 3.57 -11.75
N ILE A 85 -11.41 4.66 -12.23
CA ILE A 85 -10.69 5.80 -12.81
C ILE A 85 -9.77 6.41 -11.75
N TRP A 86 -10.26 6.64 -10.54
CA TRP A 86 -9.46 7.22 -9.46
C TRP A 86 -8.29 6.35 -9.05
N VAL A 87 -8.49 5.03 -8.93
CA VAL A 87 -7.41 4.09 -8.57
C VAL A 87 -6.33 4.07 -9.64
N VAL A 88 -6.70 3.98 -10.92
CA VAL A 88 -5.72 3.93 -12.02
C VAL A 88 -5.01 5.28 -12.18
N ALA A 89 -5.75 6.37 -12.27
CA ALA A 89 -5.17 7.70 -12.44
C ALA A 89 -4.38 8.13 -11.19
N GLY A 90 -4.90 7.88 -10.00
CA GLY A 90 -4.23 8.18 -8.73
C GLY A 90 -2.93 7.41 -8.55
N ALA A 91 -2.91 6.13 -8.89
CA ALA A 91 -1.69 5.33 -8.84
C ALA A 91 -0.62 5.84 -9.81
N ILE A 92 -0.99 6.24 -11.03
CA ILE A 92 -0.05 6.76 -12.03
C ILE A 92 0.42 8.17 -11.69
N LEU A 93 -0.51 9.10 -11.45
CA LEU A 93 -0.21 10.53 -11.37
C LEU A 93 0.27 10.97 -9.98
N LEU A 94 -0.25 10.35 -8.93
CA LEU A 94 0.10 10.70 -7.55
C LEU A 94 1.06 9.69 -6.92
N GLY A 95 0.68 8.41 -6.89
CA GLY A 95 1.49 7.36 -6.27
C GLY A 95 2.85 7.21 -6.93
N GLY A 96 2.90 7.01 -8.24
CA GLY A 96 4.14 6.81 -8.97
C GLY A 96 5.08 8.02 -8.90
N VAL A 97 4.53 9.25 -8.95
CA VAL A 97 5.33 10.48 -8.81
C VAL A 97 5.86 10.61 -7.39
N HIS A 98 5.01 10.43 -6.39
CA HIS A 98 5.40 10.51 -4.98
C HIS A 98 6.55 9.54 -4.69
N ASP A 99 6.40 8.27 -5.06
CA ASP A 99 7.40 7.24 -4.78
C ASP A 99 8.70 7.50 -5.52
N MET A 100 8.63 7.85 -6.80
CA MET A 100 9.81 8.16 -7.60
C MET A 100 10.56 9.38 -7.07
N VAL A 101 9.88 10.47 -6.74
CA VAL A 101 10.49 11.69 -6.19
C VAL A 101 11.10 11.41 -4.83
N THR A 102 10.38 10.71 -3.95
CA THR A 102 10.87 10.38 -2.60
C THR A 102 12.11 9.51 -2.64
N LEU A 103 12.12 8.46 -3.45
CA LEU A 103 13.29 7.58 -3.64
C LEU A 103 14.47 8.33 -4.26
N PHE A 104 14.20 9.18 -5.25
CA PHE A 104 15.23 9.98 -5.91
C PHE A 104 15.89 10.95 -4.92
N ILE A 105 15.11 11.72 -4.18
CA ILE A 105 15.63 12.68 -3.19
C ILE A 105 16.39 11.93 -2.09
N SER A 106 15.83 10.86 -1.53
CA SER A 106 16.50 10.05 -0.52
C SER A 106 17.84 9.49 -1.02
N SER A 107 17.89 9.00 -2.26
CA SER A 107 19.13 8.50 -2.88
C SER A 107 20.17 9.61 -3.08
N ARG A 108 19.75 10.83 -3.39
CA ARG A 108 20.62 12.00 -3.54
C ARG A 108 21.14 12.50 -2.19
N GLU A 109 20.32 12.40 -1.16
CA GLU A 109 20.61 12.81 0.22
C GLU A 109 21.18 11.66 1.07
N GLU A 110 21.95 10.77 0.48
CA GLU A 110 22.69 9.72 1.16
C GLU A 110 21.81 8.70 1.92
N GLY A 111 20.58 8.46 1.45
CA GLY A 111 19.64 7.53 2.09
C GLY A 111 18.92 8.13 3.30
N ARG A 112 18.92 9.44 3.47
CA ARG A 112 18.24 10.11 4.60
C ARG A 112 16.72 9.95 4.51
N SER A 113 16.09 9.95 5.68
CA SER A 113 14.64 9.98 5.79
C SER A 113 14.06 11.33 5.32
N VAL A 114 12.79 11.33 4.90
CA VAL A 114 12.09 12.57 4.51
C VAL A 114 12.12 13.61 5.65
N ALA A 115 12.03 13.16 6.91
CA ALA A 115 12.09 14.04 8.07
C ALA A 115 13.47 14.70 8.22
N ASP A 116 14.56 13.94 8.03
CA ASP A 116 15.93 14.48 8.09
C ASP A 116 16.20 15.44 6.94
N ILE A 117 15.70 15.13 5.74
CA ILE A 117 15.77 16.03 4.59
C ILE A 117 15.04 17.35 4.89
N ALA A 118 13.83 17.26 5.44
CA ALA A 118 13.11 18.47 5.87
C ALA A 118 13.89 19.29 6.91
N ARG A 119 14.60 18.62 7.82
CA ARG A 119 15.45 19.30 8.79
C ARG A 119 16.58 20.10 8.14
N VAL A 120 17.20 19.52 7.11
CA VAL A 120 18.29 20.17 6.39
C VAL A 120 17.82 21.41 5.61
N TYR A 121 16.69 21.30 4.92
CA TYR A 121 16.20 22.34 4.01
C TYR A 121 15.25 23.35 4.68
N LEU A 122 14.45 22.92 5.64
CA LEU A 122 13.41 23.72 6.32
C LEU A 122 13.75 24.01 7.78
N GLY A 123 14.86 23.46 8.29
CA GLY A 123 15.26 23.61 9.68
C GLY A 123 14.44 22.79 10.67
N ASN A 124 14.63 23.08 11.97
CA ASN A 124 13.98 22.32 13.04
C ASN A 124 12.44 22.43 13.01
N GLY A 125 11.89 23.56 12.59
CA GLY A 125 10.44 23.70 12.44
C GLY A 125 9.85 22.75 11.41
N GLY A 126 10.49 22.62 10.25
CA GLY A 126 10.12 21.67 9.21
C GLY A 126 10.23 20.22 9.68
N TYR A 127 11.29 19.88 10.40
CA TYR A 127 11.47 18.56 11.02
C TYR A 127 10.33 18.20 11.97
N ILE A 128 10.03 19.08 12.92
CA ILE A 128 8.96 18.85 13.91
C ILE A 128 7.60 18.68 13.21
N LEU A 129 7.32 19.51 12.22
CA LEU A 129 6.07 19.44 11.46
C LEU A 129 5.93 18.11 10.74
N ILE A 130 6.96 17.68 10.01
CA ILE A 130 6.94 16.39 9.28
C ILE A 130 6.83 15.21 10.24
N VAL A 131 7.63 15.19 11.31
CA VAL A 131 7.58 14.10 12.30
C VAL A 131 6.21 14.03 12.98
N SER A 132 5.65 15.18 13.38
CA SER A 132 4.30 15.22 13.97
C SER A 132 3.24 14.69 13.01
N PHE A 133 3.31 15.09 11.74
CA PHE A 133 2.40 14.59 10.71
C PHE A 133 2.52 13.08 10.52
N LEU A 134 3.75 12.55 10.45
CA LEU A 134 3.99 11.11 10.32
C LEU A 134 3.48 10.34 11.54
N VAL A 135 3.72 10.81 12.75
CA VAL A 135 3.25 10.15 13.99
C VAL A 135 1.73 10.13 14.04
N ILE A 136 1.08 11.27 13.80
CA ILE A 136 -0.38 11.35 13.77
C ILE A 136 -0.95 10.44 12.68
N GLY A 137 -0.36 10.46 11.48
CA GLY A 137 -0.75 9.61 10.37
C GLY A 137 -0.64 8.11 10.71
N LEU A 138 0.46 7.69 11.33
CA LEU A 138 0.65 6.29 11.77
C LEU A 138 -0.39 5.87 12.81
N VAL A 139 -0.70 6.73 13.78
CA VAL A 139 -1.73 6.45 14.78
C VAL A 139 -3.10 6.31 14.12
N MET A 140 -3.45 7.20 13.19
CA MET A 140 -4.73 7.14 12.46
C MET A 140 -4.83 5.88 11.59
N ILE A 141 -3.77 5.53 10.88
CA ILE A 141 -3.73 4.30 10.06
C ILE A 141 -3.88 3.06 10.95
N THR A 142 -3.15 3.01 12.06
CA THR A 142 -3.24 1.90 13.02
C THR A 142 -4.65 1.78 13.61
N ALA A 143 -5.26 2.88 14.00
CA ALA A 143 -6.63 2.92 14.51
C ALA A 143 -7.65 2.43 13.47
N THR A 144 -7.47 2.82 12.20
CA THR A 144 -8.33 2.37 11.09
C THR A 144 -8.22 0.87 10.88
N PHE A 145 -7.01 0.31 10.85
CA PHE A 145 -6.81 -1.13 10.70
C PHE A 145 -7.32 -1.93 11.89
N LEU A 146 -7.14 -1.42 13.10
CA LEU A 146 -7.71 -2.04 14.30
C LEU A 146 -9.23 -2.09 14.21
N ASN A 147 -9.87 -0.99 13.83
CA ASN A 147 -11.33 -0.94 13.64
C ASN A 147 -11.81 -1.94 12.59
N LEU A 148 -11.14 -2.00 11.42
CA LEU A 148 -11.48 -2.96 10.36
C LEU A 148 -11.31 -4.41 10.82
N SER A 149 -10.24 -4.70 11.57
CA SER A 149 -10.00 -6.03 12.13
C SER A 149 -11.08 -6.43 13.14
N VAL A 150 -11.44 -5.53 14.05
CA VAL A 150 -12.53 -5.74 15.01
C VAL A 150 -13.84 -5.97 14.26
N THR A 151 -14.16 -5.14 13.28
CA THR A 151 -15.38 -5.27 12.48
C THR A 151 -15.42 -6.62 11.74
N ALA A 152 -14.30 -7.05 11.16
CA ALA A 152 -14.21 -8.35 10.48
C ALA A 152 -14.42 -9.53 11.42
N LEU A 153 -13.91 -9.44 12.65
CA LEU A 153 -14.04 -10.50 13.65
C LEU A 153 -15.43 -10.53 14.32
N THR A 154 -16.08 -9.37 14.45
CA THR A 154 -17.36 -9.24 15.16
C THR A 154 -18.58 -9.20 14.24
N SER A 155 -18.38 -9.01 12.92
CA SER A 155 -19.49 -9.00 11.96
C SER A 155 -20.08 -10.37 11.79
N MET A 156 -21.32 -10.55 12.25
CA MET A 156 -22.11 -11.74 12.00
C MET A 156 -22.71 -11.67 10.59
N TYR A 157 -22.14 -12.40 9.66
CA TYR A 157 -22.77 -12.62 8.35
C TYR A 157 -23.81 -13.73 8.46
N PRO A 158 -25.06 -13.54 7.99
CA PRO A 158 -26.03 -14.63 7.96
C PRO A 158 -25.48 -15.77 7.09
N ALA A 159 -25.52 -16.98 7.62
CA ALA A 159 -24.96 -18.19 6.98
C ALA A 159 -25.46 -18.40 5.54
N THR A 160 -26.66 -17.96 5.24
CA THR A 160 -27.25 -17.95 3.90
C THR A 160 -26.51 -17.09 2.87
N LYS A 161 -25.84 -16.01 3.28
CA LYS A 161 -25.05 -15.16 2.37
C LYS A 161 -23.64 -15.70 2.11
N VAL A 162 -23.15 -16.58 2.98
CA VAL A 162 -21.82 -17.20 2.86
C VAL A 162 -21.91 -18.57 2.16
N GLY A 163 -23.12 -18.98 1.71
CA GLY A 163 -23.33 -20.28 1.05
C GLY A 163 -23.29 -21.47 2.02
N MET A 164 -23.21 -21.21 3.33
CA MET A 164 -23.41 -22.24 4.33
C MET A 164 -24.90 -22.43 4.52
N ALA A 165 -25.39 -23.64 4.32
CA ALA A 165 -26.77 -24.01 4.64
C ALA A 165 -27.01 -23.70 6.13
N SER A 166 -28.03 -22.87 6.42
CA SER A 166 -28.48 -22.72 7.80
C SER A 166 -28.85 -24.10 8.34
N PRO A 167 -28.39 -24.47 9.54
CA PRO A 167 -28.79 -25.74 10.11
C PRO A 167 -30.32 -25.79 10.17
N SER A 168 -30.92 -26.85 9.63
CA SER A 168 -32.37 -27.00 9.65
C SER A 168 -32.86 -27.09 11.11
N PRO A 169 -34.07 -26.64 11.41
CA PRO A 169 -34.64 -26.80 12.76
C PRO A 169 -34.56 -28.24 13.28
N GLU A 170 -34.65 -29.21 12.37
CA GLU A 170 -34.49 -30.64 12.70
C GLU A 170 -33.08 -31.03 13.13
N SER A 171 -32.05 -30.45 12.49
CA SER A 171 -30.65 -30.71 12.85
C SER A 171 -30.29 -30.09 14.20
N ILE A 172 -30.89 -28.96 14.56
CA ILE A 172 -30.73 -28.32 15.86
C ILE A 172 -31.42 -29.15 16.94
N GLN A 173 -32.64 -29.62 16.70
CA GLN A 173 -33.36 -30.50 17.63
C GLN A 173 -32.66 -31.86 17.81
N ALA A 174 -32.11 -32.43 16.74
CA ALA A 174 -31.33 -33.65 16.82
C ALA A 174 -30.04 -33.48 17.65
N SER A 175 -29.39 -32.33 17.58
CA SER A 175 -28.19 -32.04 18.38
C SER A 175 -28.50 -31.80 19.88
N LEU A 176 -29.69 -31.26 20.16
CA LEU A 176 -30.18 -31.05 21.54
C LEU A 176 -30.77 -32.33 22.19
N ALA A 177 -31.16 -33.30 21.37
CA ALA A 177 -31.73 -34.57 21.81
C ALA A 177 -30.69 -35.68 22.10
N LEU A 178 -29.39 -35.37 22.06
CA LEU A 178 -28.36 -36.31 22.45
C LEU A 178 -28.44 -36.62 23.94
N PRO A 179 -28.50 -37.92 24.33
CA PRO A 179 -28.59 -38.31 25.72
C PRO A 179 -27.36 -37.89 26.53
N PRO A 180 -27.52 -37.49 27.80
CA PRO A 180 -26.46 -36.90 28.63
C PRO A 180 -25.32 -37.87 29.02
N ASP A 181 -25.38 -39.11 28.58
CA ASP A 181 -24.40 -40.18 28.88
C ASP A 181 -23.21 -40.24 27.88
N LYS A 182 -23.12 -39.27 26.96
CA LYS A 182 -22.01 -39.14 25.99
C LYS A 182 -21.28 -37.79 26.06
N MET A 183 -21.37 -37.06 27.17
CA MET A 183 -20.48 -35.94 27.46
C MET A 183 -19.26 -36.37 28.28
#